data_266b97c6da2bca88aa4585ac5ac461c2
#
_entry.id   266b97c6da2bca88aa4585ac5ac461c2
#
_cell.length_a   1.000
_cell.length_b   1.000
_cell.length_c   1.000
_cell.angle_alpha   90.00
_cell.angle_beta   90.00
_cell.angle_gamma   90.00
#
_symmetry.space_group_name_H-M   'P 1'
#
loop_
_entity.id
_entity.type
_entity.pdbx_description
1 polymer ?
#
loop_
_entity_poly.entity_id
_entity_poly.type
_entity_poly.pdbx_seq_one_letter_code
_entity_poly.pdbx_strand_id
1 'polypeptide(L)'
;MKFMMIVKASKESEAGVMPSEELLSAMGKYNEELLKAGVLLDLSGLQPSSKGARIKFSKENKRTVVDGPFAETKELIAGYWIIQVKSREEAIEWAKRVPSPHPGHDCEIEVRQFFELDDFAPSEAIDRHREIGKQLESQK
;
A
#
# COMPACT_ATOMS: atom_id res chain seq x y z
N MET A 1 -7.01 10.90 10.12
CA MET A 1 -6.18 10.96 8.88
C MET A 1 -5.80 9.55 8.46
N LYS A 2 -5.88 9.27 7.19
CA LYS A 2 -5.63 7.93 6.66
C LYS A 2 -4.34 7.92 5.85
N PHE A 3 -3.48 6.94 6.13
CA PHE A 3 -2.17 6.80 5.48
C PHE A 3 -1.98 5.40 4.93
N MET A 4 -1.23 5.31 3.85
CA MET A 4 -0.71 4.04 3.36
C MET A 4 0.76 3.94 3.73
N MET A 5 1.15 2.84 4.37
CA MET A 5 2.55 2.48 4.56
C MET A 5 2.89 1.45 3.49
N ILE A 6 3.85 1.76 2.66
CA ILE A 6 4.14 1.02 1.43
C ILE A 6 5.46 0.29 1.55
N VAL A 7 5.44 -1.02 1.36
CA VAL A 7 6.65 -1.85 1.30
C VAL A 7 7.14 -1.86 -0.14
N LYS A 8 8.37 -1.41 -0.35
CA LYS A 8 8.99 -1.46 -1.68
C LYS A 8 9.46 -2.88 -2.00
N ALA A 9 9.40 -3.24 -3.27
CA ALA A 9 9.86 -4.55 -3.72
C ALA A 9 11.39 -4.63 -3.68
N SER A 10 11.88 -5.87 -3.67
CA SER A 10 13.30 -6.19 -3.79
C SER A 10 13.48 -7.15 -4.95
N LYS A 11 14.73 -7.42 -5.32
CA LYS A 11 15.03 -8.43 -6.35
C LYS A 11 14.48 -9.80 -5.93
N GLU A 12 14.59 -10.13 -4.64
CA GLU A 12 14.11 -11.39 -4.09
C GLU A 12 12.60 -11.49 -4.15
N SER A 13 11.87 -10.44 -3.74
CA SER A 13 10.41 -10.46 -3.78
C SER A 13 9.90 -10.51 -5.22
N GLU A 14 10.56 -9.85 -6.16
CA GLU A 14 10.22 -9.91 -7.58
C GLU A 14 10.55 -11.25 -8.22
N ALA A 15 11.53 -11.97 -7.67
CA ALA A 15 11.84 -13.34 -8.10
C ALA A 15 10.92 -14.40 -7.48
N GLY A 16 9.97 -13.97 -6.64
CA GLY A 16 9.03 -14.89 -5.99
C GLY A 16 9.59 -15.59 -4.76
N VAL A 17 10.73 -15.12 -4.24
CA VAL A 17 11.30 -15.68 -3.00
C VAL A 17 10.40 -15.29 -1.84
N MET A 18 9.93 -16.30 -1.11
CA MET A 18 9.02 -16.08 0.02
C MET A 18 9.81 -15.58 1.24
N PRO A 19 9.17 -14.73 2.08
CA PRO A 19 9.81 -14.32 3.33
C PRO A 19 10.03 -15.51 4.26
N SER A 20 11.05 -15.40 5.12
CA SER A 20 11.33 -16.43 6.12
C SER A 20 10.20 -16.51 7.15
N GLU A 21 10.13 -17.66 7.82
CA GLU A 21 9.18 -17.85 8.93
C GLU A 21 9.41 -16.82 10.04
N GLU A 22 10.67 -16.49 10.31
CA GLU A 22 11.03 -15.47 11.30
C GLU A 22 10.47 -14.10 10.93
N LEU A 23 10.59 -13.71 9.67
CA LEU A 23 10.05 -12.44 9.22
C LEU A 23 8.52 -12.44 9.26
N LEU A 24 7.89 -13.53 8.81
CA LEU A 24 6.43 -13.66 8.89
C LEU A 24 5.94 -13.58 10.32
N SER A 25 6.64 -14.19 11.26
CA SER A 25 6.30 -14.12 12.68
C SER A 25 6.43 -12.69 13.22
N ALA A 26 7.52 -12.00 12.88
CA ALA A 26 7.73 -10.62 13.32
C ALA A 26 6.66 -9.68 12.74
N MET A 27 6.33 -9.86 11.46
CA MET A 27 5.27 -9.09 10.82
C MET A 27 3.89 -9.37 11.44
N GLY A 28 3.63 -10.63 11.79
CA GLY A 28 2.40 -11.00 12.48
C GLY A 28 2.24 -10.28 13.81
N LYS A 29 3.31 -10.22 14.59
CA LYS A 29 3.31 -9.50 15.89
C LYS A 29 3.09 -8.01 15.67
N TYR A 30 3.74 -7.43 14.69
CA TYR A 30 3.57 -6.02 14.35
C TYR A 30 2.11 -5.73 13.92
N ASN A 31 1.54 -6.58 13.08
CA ASN A 31 0.15 -6.45 12.64
C ASN A 31 -0.83 -6.53 13.83
N GLU A 32 -0.56 -7.40 14.79
CA GLU A 32 -1.36 -7.49 16.01
C GLU A 32 -1.28 -6.21 16.84
N GLU A 33 -0.11 -5.57 16.90
CA GLU A 33 0.04 -4.29 17.61
C GLU A 33 -0.79 -3.18 16.94
N LEU A 34 -0.78 -3.11 15.62
CA LEU A 34 -1.62 -2.17 14.86
C LEU A 34 -3.11 -2.41 15.14
N LEU A 35 -3.50 -3.67 15.14
CA LEU A 35 -4.89 -4.06 15.37
C LEU A 35 -5.32 -3.69 16.80
N LYS A 36 -4.50 -4.03 17.80
CA LYS A 36 -4.79 -3.71 19.21
C LYS A 36 -4.85 -2.20 19.44
N ALA A 37 -4.04 -1.42 18.75
CA ALA A 37 -4.06 0.03 18.84
C ALA A 37 -5.28 0.65 18.16
N GLY A 38 -6.05 -0.15 17.41
CA GLY A 38 -7.25 0.32 16.71
C GLY A 38 -6.97 1.18 15.49
N VAL A 39 -5.75 1.14 14.96
CA VAL A 39 -5.35 1.99 13.83
C VAL A 39 -5.38 1.27 12.49
N LEU A 40 -5.41 -0.05 12.48
CA LEU A 40 -5.32 -0.84 11.24
C LEU A 40 -6.65 -0.87 10.49
N LEU A 41 -6.65 -0.44 9.23
CA LEU A 41 -7.81 -0.52 8.36
C LEU A 41 -7.70 -1.66 7.35
N ASP A 42 -6.51 -1.90 6.80
CA ASP A 42 -6.29 -2.94 5.80
C ASP A 42 -4.81 -3.24 5.70
N LEU A 43 -4.48 -4.44 5.20
CA LEU A 43 -3.11 -4.82 4.91
C LEU A 43 -3.11 -5.94 3.86
N SER A 44 -2.10 -5.94 2.99
CA SER A 44 -1.94 -7.00 1.99
C SER A 44 -0.54 -7.02 1.42
N GLY A 45 -0.10 -8.20 1.00
CA GLY A 45 1.06 -8.36 0.14
C GLY A 45 0.64 -8.42 -1.32
N LEU A 46 1.53 -8.07 -2.20
CA LEU A 46 1.31 -8.15 -3.64
C LEU A 46 2.20 -9.23 -4.26
N GLN A 47 1.66 -9.92 -5.25
CA GLN A 47 2.43 -10.86 -6.05
C GLN A 47 3.50 -10.11 -6.85
N PRO A 48 4.59 -10.79 -7.28
CA PRO A 48 5.59 -10.16 -8.14
C PRO A 48 4.98 -9.55 -9.41
N SER A 49 5.64 -8.52 -9.95
CA SER A 49 5.16 -7.83 -11.15
C SER A 49 5.08 -8.74 -12.38
N SER A 50 5.79 -9.89 -12.38
CA SER A 50 5.66 -10.90 -13.44
C SER A 50 4.23 -11.41 -13.61
N LYS A 51 3.39 -11.30 -12.58
CA LYS A 51 1.99 -11.70 -12.62
C LYS A 51 1.05 -10.51 -12.89
N GLY A 52 1.60 -9.34 -13.09
CA GLY A 52 0.84 -8.13 -13.32
C GLY A 52 0.94 -7.62 -14.74
N ALA A 53 0.27 -6.50 -14.98
CA ALA A 53 0.29 -5.81 -16.25
C ALA A 53 0.17 -4.31 -16.03
N ARG A 54 0.63 -3.55 -17.02
CA ARG A 54 0.42 -2.11 -17.08
C ARG A 54 -0.42 -1.79 -18.30
N ILE A 55 -1.37 -0.88 -18.14
CA ILE A 55 -2.17 -0.36 -19.24
C ILE A 55 -1.63 1.03 -19.56
N LYS A 56 -1.05 1.20 -20.73
CA LYS A 56 -0.50 2.48 -21.16
C LYS A 56 -1.53 3.23 -22.00
N PHE A 57 -1.69 4.51 -21.72
CA PHE A 57 -2.59 5.40 -22.43
C PHE A 57 -1.75 6.35 -23.29
N SER A 58 -1.97 6.35 -24.61
CA SER A 58 -1.32 7.31 -25.50
C SER A 58 -2.05 8.66 -25.44
N LYS A 59 -1.45 9.69 -26.06
CA LYS A 59 -2.10 11.00 -26.18
C LYS A 59 -3.43 10.92 -26.91
N GLU A 60 -3.58 9.97 -27.84
CA GLU A 60 -4.81 9.73 -28.59
C GLU A 60 -5.78 8.80 -27.86
N ASN A 61 -5.51 8.55 -26.58
CA ASN A 61 -6.32 7.67 -25.72
C ASN A 61 -6.37 6.20 -26.20
N LYS A 62 -5.36 5.76 -26.93
CA LYS A 62 -5.18 4.34 -27.24
C LYS A 62 -4.59 3.63 -26.04
N ARG A 63 -5.02 2.40 -25.80
CA ARG A 63 -4.61 1.61 -24.66
C ARG A 63 -3.79 0.41 -25.09
N THR A 64 -2.64 0.23 -24.46
CA THR A 64 -1.75 -0.89 -24.71
C THR A 64 -1.49 -1.62 -23.42
N VAL A 65 -1.62 -2.95 -23.44
CA VAL A 65 -1.32 -3.81 -22.27
C VAL A 65 0.13 -4.24 -22.37
N VAL A 66 0.87 -4.02 -21.28
CA VAL A 66 2.27 -4.45 -21.16
C VAL A 66 2.38 -5.38 -19.96
N ASP A 67 2.65 -6.66 -20.23
CA ASP A 67 2.82 -7.65 -19.17
C ASP A 67 4.14 -7.43 -18.44
N GLY A 68 4.15 -7.72 -17.12
CA GLY A 68 5.39 -7.75 -16.36
C GLY A 68 6.28 -8.93 -16.74
N PRO A 69 7.47 -9.06 -16.14
CA PRO A 69 7.95 -8.24 -15.01
C PRO A 69 8.43 -6.85 -15.45
N PHE A 70 8.48 -5.93 -14.47
CA PHE A 70 8.97 -4.56 -14.69
C PHE A 70 10.33 -4.38 -14.02
N ALA A 71 11.22 -3.58 -14.64
CA ALA A 71 12.63 -3.56 -14.28
C ALA A 71 12.98 -2.80 -12.99
N GLU A 72 12.23 -1.74 -12.68
CA GLU A 72 12.61 -0.80 -11.61
C GLU A 72 12.07 -1.27 -10.26
N THR A 73 12.75 -2.22 -9.60
CA THR A 73 12.27 -2.81 -8.34
C THR A 73 12.04 -1.77 -7.25
N LYS A 74 12.85 -0.71 -7.20
CA LYS A 74 12.69 0.37 -6.21
C LYS A 74 11.42 1.17 -6.37
N GLU A 75 10.80 1.10 -7.54
CA GLU A 75 9.53 1.77 -7.82
C GLU A 75 8.33 0.83 -7.66
N LEU A 76 8.59 -0.46 -7.52
CA LEU A 76 7.54 -1.46 -7.37
C LEU A 76 7.15 -1.63 -5.90
N ILE A 77 5.91 -2.02 -5.68
CA ILE A 77 5.33 -2.20 -4.35
C ILE A 77 5.16 -3.70 -4.09
N ALA A 78 5.64 -4.16 -2.93
CA ALA A 78 5.49 -5.54 -2.51
C ALA A 78 4.33 -5.75 -1.54
N GLY A 79 3.85 -4.69 -0.92
CA GLY A 79 2.73 -4.77 0.02
C GLY A 79 2.44 -3.43 0.67
N TYR A 80 1.44 -3.41 1.53
CA TYR A 80 1.02 -2.17 2.18
C TYR A 80 0.21 -2.43 3.45
N TRP A 81 0.15 -1.40 4.29
CA TRP A 81 -0.84 -1.25 5.36
C TRP A 81 -1.59 0.05 5.12
N ILE A 82 -2.87 0.06 5.46
CA ILE A 82 -3.67 1.28 5.52
C ILE A 82 -4.02 1.51 6.98
N ILE A 83 -3.67 2.68 7.50
CA ILE A 83 -3.87 3.01 8.92
C ILE A 83 -4.65 4.32 9.08
N GLN A 84 -5.40 4.40 10.17
CA GLN A 84 -6.12 5.59 10.59
C GLN A 84 -5.44 6.12 11.84
N VAL A 85 -4.84 7.30 11.75
CA VAL A 85 -4.10 7.94 12.85
C VAL A 85 -4.43 9.42 12.93
N LYS A 86 -3.94 10.08 13.98
CA LYS A 86 -4.27 11.47 14.25
C LYS A 86 -3.37 12.46 13.53
N SER A 87 -2.17 12.03 13.12
CA SER A 87 -1.17 12.93 12.52
C SER A 87 -0.20 12.17 11.63
N ARG A 88 0.50 12.90 10.79
CA ARG A 88 1.61 12.38 9.98
C ARG A 88 2.72 11.82 10.87
N GLU A 89 3.00 12.49 11.98
CA GLU A 89 4.04 12.09 12.93
C GLU A 89 3.72 10.72 13.55
N GLU A 90 2.46 10.47 13.89
CA GLU A 90 2.01 9.17 14.38
C GLU A 90 2.20 8.08 13.31
N ALA A 91 1.85 8.38 12.06
CA ALA A 91 2.05 7.44 10.95
C ALA A 91 3.54 7.09 10.78
N ILE A 92 4.42 8.08 10.87
CA ILE A 92 5.87 7.87 10.79
C ILE A 92 6.37 7.00 11.94
N GLU A 93 5.88 7.24 13.15
CA GLU A 93 6.27 6.41 14.31
C GLU A 93 5.86 4.94 14.12
N TRP A 94 4.67 4.70 13.58
CA TRP A 94 4.27 3.33 13.23
C TRP A 94 5.16 2.73 12.16
N ALA A 95 5.50 3.49 11.13
CA ALA A 95 6.37 3.03 10.04
C ALA A 95 7.76 2.66 10.53
N LYS A 96 8.31 3.42 11.49
CA LYS A 96 9.61 3.10 12.11
C LYS A 96 9.62 1.78 12.86
N ARG A 97 8.48 1.31 13.31
CA ARG A 97 8.35 0.08 14.09
C ARG A 97 8.17 -1.16 13.22
N VAL A 98 8.00 -0.98 11.91
CA VAL A 98 7.90 -2.12 10.97
C VAL A 98 9.18 -2.94 11.05
N PRO A 99 9.10 -4.28 11.25
CA PRO A 99 10.27 -5.14 11.10
C PRO A 99 10.86 -4.97 9.70
N SER A 100 12.18 -4.92 9.58
CA SER A 100 12.80 -4.73 8.26
C SER A 100 12.25 -5.73 7.26
N PRO A 101 11.63 -5.29 6.15
CA PRO A 101 11.05 -6.21 5.16
C PRO A 101 12.09 -7.06 4.45
N HIS A 102 13.35 -6.62 4.43
CA HIS A 102 14.45 -7.29 3.74
C HIS A 102 15.67 -7.31 4.67
N PRO A 103 15.67 -8.18 5.71
CA PRO A 103 16.78 -8.23 6.68
C PRO A 103 18.12 -8.43 5.99
N GLY A 104 19.10 -7.63 6.40
CA GLY A 104 20.44 -7.68 5.82
C GLY A 104 20.63 -6.85 4.54
N HIS A 105 19.59 -6.19 4.06
CA HIS A 105 19.61 -5.35 2.87
C HIS A 105 19.03 -3.98 3.17
N ASP A 106 19.46 -2.98 2.41
CA ASP A 106 18.83 -1.67 2.45
C ASP A 106 17.40 -1.78 1.90
N CYS A 107 16.46 -1.19 2.59
CA CYS A 107 15.05 -1.14 2.16
C CYS A 107 14.37 0.07 2.78
N GLU A 108 13.17 0.34 2.31
CA GLU A 108 12.43 1.48 2.82
C GLU A 108 10.93 1.22 2.90
N ILE A 109 10.27 1.94 3.79
CA ILE A 109 8.83 2.03 3.88
C ILE A 109 8.46 3.45 3.48
N GLU A 110 7.60 3.59 2.50
CA GLU A 110 7.08 4.91 2.12
C GLU A 110 5.75 5.16 2.82
N VAL A 111 5.56 6.35 3.33
CA VAL A 111 4.31 6.76 4.00
C VAL A 111 3.62 7.82 3.14
N ARG A 112 2.38 7.55 2.73
CA ARG A 112 1.59 8.47 1.89
C ARG A 112 0.21 8.69 2.50
N GLN A 113 -0.18 9.94 2.60
CA GLN A 113 -1.51 10.29 3.08
C GLN A 113 -2.53 10.12 1.95
N PHE A 114 -3.69 9.55 2.30
CA PHE A 114 -4.81 9.49 1.36
C PHE A 114 -5.46 10.86 1.23
N PHE A 115 -5.96 11.16 0.04
CA PHE A 115 -6.92 12.24 -0.11
C PHE A 115 -8.20 11.91 0.64
N GLU A 116 -8.83 12.93 1.18
CA GLU A 116 -10.20 12.87 1.67
C GLU A 116 -11.09 13.69 0.74
N LEU A 117 -12.37 13.40 0.69
CA LEU A 117 -13.27 14.12 -0.22
C LEU A 117 -13.31 15.62 0.08
N ASP A 118 -13.13 16.00 1.35
CA ASP A 118 -13.08 17.39 1.76
C ASP A 118 -11.83 18.14 1.26
N ASP A 119 -10.81 17.42 0.77
CA ASP A 119 -9.64 18.05 0.14
C ASP A 119 -9.97 18.63 -1.24
N PHE A 120 -11.09 18.23 -1.81
CA PHE A 120 -11.54 18.70 -3.12
C PHE A 120 -12.63 19.76 -2.97
N ALA A 121 -12.71 20.68 -3.94
CA ALA A 121 -13.76 21.67 -3.95
C ALA A 121 -15.14 20.98 -4.07
N PRO A 122 -16.16 21.46 -3.33
CA PRO A 122 -17.49 20.86 -3.43
C PRO A 122 -18.04 20.88 -4.85
N SER A 123 -18.65 19.78 -5.29
CA SER A 123 -19.26 19.63 -6.61
C SER A 123 -20.18 18.41 -6.60
N GLU A 124 -21.01 18.29 -7.64
CA GLU A 124 -21.84 17.09 -7.83
C GLU A 124 -20.98 15.84 -8.02
N ALA A 125 -19.81 15.98 -8.63
CA ALA A 125 -18.87 14.87 -8.80
C ALA A 125 -18.37 14.37 -7.43
N ILE A 126 -18.06 15.28 -6.50
CA ILE A 126 -17.64 14.92 -5.15
C ILE A 126 -18.80 14.29 -4.38
N ASP A 127 -20.03 14.81 -4.52
CA ASP A 127 -21.22 14.20 -3.90
C ASP A 127 -21.41 12.76 -4.40
N ARG A 128 -21.19 12.51 -5.68
CA ARG A 128 -21.26 11.16 -6.26
C ARG A 128 -20.24 10.23 -5.61
N HIS A 129 -18.99 10.69 -5.46
CA HIS A 129 -17.94 9.90 -4.78
C HIS A 129 -18.28 9.64 -3.33
N ARG A 130 -18.88 10.61 -2.65
CA ARG A 130 -19.31 10.45 -1.26
C ARG A 130 -20.39 9.36 -1.14
N GLU A 131 -21.32 9.33 -2.07
CA GLU A 131 -22.37 8.30 -2.13
C GLU A 131 -21.77 6.92 -2.41
N ILE A 132 -20.81 6.82 -3.33
CA ILE A 132 -20.10 5.58 -3.61
C ILE A 132 -19.40 5.08 -2.35
N GLY A 133 -18.76 5.97 -1.61
CA GLY A 133 -18.10 5.62 -0.35
C GLY A 133 -19.06 5.03 0.67
N LYS A 134 -20.26 5.62 0.80
CA LYS A 134 -21.29 5.10 1.70
C LYS A 134 -21.76 3.70 1.30
N GLN A 135 -21.98 3.48 0.00
CA GLN A 135 -22.38 2.19 -0.51
C GLN A 135 -21.28 1.14 -0.29
N LEU A 136 -20.02 1.52 -0.47
CA LEU A 136 -18.89 0.63 -0.21
C LEU A 136 -18.83 0.23 1.26
N GLU A 137 -19.03 1.17 2.18
CA GLU A 137 -19.09 0.89 3.62
C GLU A 137 -20.20 -0.11 3.96
N SER A 138 -21.37 0.02 3.33
CA SER A 138 -22.51 -0.86 3.61
C SER A 138 -22.31 -2.30 3.10
N GLN A 139 -21.33 -2.53 2.23
CA GLN A 139 -20.99 -3.88 1.72
C GLN A 139 -20.00 -4.64 2.60
N LYS A 140 -19.45 -3.99 3.61
CA LYS A 140 -18.46 -4.61 4.50
C LYS A 140 -19.09 -5.43 5.60
#